data_a9c2e536b1fb4d4f6a99c3b2bb2a459a
#
_entry.id   a9c2e536b1fb4d4f6a99c3b2bb2a459a
#
_cell.length_a   1.000
_cell.length_b   1.000
_cell.length_c   1.000
_cell.angle_alpha   90.00
_cell.angle_beta   90.00
_cell.angle_gamma   90.00
#
_symmetry.space_group_name_H-M   'P 1'
#
loop_
_entity.id
_entity.type
_entity.pdbx_description
1 polymer ?
#
loop_
_entity_poly.entity_id
_entity_poly.type
_entity_poly.pdbx_seq_one_letter_code
_entity_poly.pdbx_strand_id
1 'polypeptide(L)'
;MSTLFIQHQNILHECLNEFTMEQMHKYGILSNGTKTFYTWDMHAGEWKKVEKPVYFVNGKELLLVPKNIVRKNYLFGVSQYFTRIILERMIDEGGYRDADGKAIPKKEIVKSKRYSGEHWQYDEAIKYTVENNDALYEYHRKLPGFYMEHGKSMTDEDIDFVIYGYVVAKSA
;
A
#
# COMPACT_ATOMS: atom_id res chain seq x y z
N MET A 1 -18.59 -6.84 8.20
CA MET A 1 -17.14 -6.83 7.95
C MET A 1 -16.88 -7.59 6.67
N SER A 2 -16.30 -6.97 5.66
CA SER A 2 -16.18 -7.58 4.33
C SER A 2 -15.13 -8.68 4.31
N THR A 3 -15.41 -9.75 3.61
CA THR A 3 -14.53 -10.91 3.38
C THR A 3 -13.14 -10.52 2.86
N LEU A 4 -13.05 -9.42 2.12
CA LEU A 4 -11.79 -8.87 1.61
C LEU A 4 -10.82 -8.41 2.73
N PHE A 5 -11.32 -7.84 3.81
CA PHE A 5 -10.49 -7.38 4.92
C PHE A 5 -9.81 -8.55 5.67
N ILE A 6 -10.54 -9.65 5.81
CA ILE A 6 -10.03 -10.88 6.44
C ILE A 6 -8.92 -11.53 5.60
N GLN A 7 -9.02 -11.50 4.27
CA GLN A 7 -8.00 -12.08 3.38
C GLN A 7 -6.67 -11.33 3.44
N HIS A 8 -6.66 -10.00 3.50
CA HIS A 8 -5.42 -9.21 3.59
C HIS A 8 -4.68 -9.43 4.92
N GLN A 9 -5.40 -9.60 6.02
CA GLN A 9 -4.78 -9.91 7.31
C GLN A 9 -4.06 -11.26 7.29
N ASN A 10 -4.61 -12.25 6.62
CA ASN A 10 -4.01 -13.59 6.55
C ASN A 10 -2.72 -13.63 5.72
N ILE A 11 -2.61 -12.84 4.65
CA ILE A 11 -1.39 -12.78 3.81
C ILE A 11 -0.21 -12.21 4.61
N LEU A 12 -0.43 -11.17 5.40
CA LEU A 12 0.62 -10.51 6.18
C LEU A 12 0.83 -11.11 7.56
N HIS A 13 -0.09 -11.96 8.04
CA HIS A 13 -0.10 -12.43 9.42
C HIS A 13 1.19 -13.16 9.80
N GLU A 14 1.66 -14.08 8.96
CA GLU A 14 2.91 -14.81 9.23
C GLU A 14 4.11 -13.86 9.31
N CYS A 15 4.27 -12.96 8.35
CA CYS A 15 5.38 -12.00 8.34
C CYS A 15 5.35 -11.07 9.57
N LEU A 16 4.16 -10.61 9.97
CA LEU A 16 4.01 -9.77 11.17
C LEU A 16 4.25 -10.56 12.46
N ASN A 17 3.85 -11.82 12.51
CA ASN A 17 4.14 -12.69 13.64
C ASN A 17 5.66 -12.92 13.78
N GLU A 18 6.35 -13.28 12.71
CA GLU A 18 7.80 -13.47 12.70
C GLU A 18 8.54 -12.19 13.13
N PHE A 19 8.17 -11.04 12.56
CA PHE A 19 8.71 -9.75 12.97
C PHE A 19 8.45 -9.48 14.46
N THR A 20 7.23 -9.75 14.96
CA THR A 20 6.87 -9.54 16.37
C THR A 20 7.74 -10.39 17.27
N MET A 21 7.86 -11.68 16.97
CA MET A 21 8.65 -12.60 17.78
C MET A 21 10.14 -12.25 17.76
N GLU A 22 10.67 -11.82 16.62
CA GLU A 22 12.04 -11.33 16.51
C GLU A 22 12.29 -10.09 17.39
N GLN A 23 11.39 -9.09 17.32
CA GLN A 23 11.53 -7.90 18.15
C GLN A 23 11.43 -8.24 19.65
N MET A 24 10.47 -9.08 20.05
CA MET A 24 10.31 -9.47 21.45
C MET A 24 11.54 -10.24 21.96
N HIS A 25 12.10 -11.14 21.18
CA HIS A 25 13.32 -11.86 21.53
C HIS A 25 14.51 -10.92 21.79
N LYS A 26 14.66 -9.83 21.01
CA LYS A 26 15.69 -8.81 21.23
C LYS A 26 15.58 -8.15 22.63
N TYR A 27 14.39 -8.10 23.20
CA TYR A 27 14.13 -7.56 24.54
C TYR A 27 14.01 -8.64 25.62
N GLY A 28 14.37 -9.89 25.32
CA GLY A 28 14.32 -10.99 26.27
C GLY A 28 12.90 -11.47 26.59
N ILE A 29 11.91 -11.13 25.77
CA ILE A 29 10.51 -11.52 25.98
C ILE A 29 10.26 -12.81 25.17
N LEU A 30 9.78 -13.84 25.83
CA LEU A 30 9.47 -15.15 25.23
C LEU A 30 7.99 -15.22 24.83
N SER A 31 7.68 -16.07 23.86
CA SER A 31 6.29 -16.40 23.53
C SER A 31 5.57 -16.98 24.74
N ASN A 32 4.28 -16.66 24.89
CA ASN A 32 3.44 -17.18 25.95
C ASN A 32 2.30 -18.07 25.46
N GLY A 33 2.35 -18.47 24.18
CA GLY A 33 1.42 -19.41 23.58
C GLY A 33 1.76 -19.75 22.14
N THR A 34 0.90 -20.59 21.54
CA THR A 34 0.94 -20.94 20.11
C THR A 34 -0.40 -20.62 19.47
N LYS A 35 -0.40 -20.33 18.17
CA LYS A 35 -1.60 -20.12 17.39
C LYS A 35 -1.50 -20.79 16.03
N THR A 36 -2.59 -21.41 15.63
CA THR A 36 -2.74 -21.98 14.30
C THR A 36 -3.48 -21.01 13.39
N PHE A 37 -2.92 -20.73 12.21
CA PHE A 37 -3.56 -19.88 11.21
C PHE A 37 -3.19 -20.34 9.79
N TYR A 38 -3.86 -19.77 8.79
CA TYR A 38 -3.53 -20.01 7.39
C TYR A 38 -2.61 -18.91 6.87
N THR A 39 -1.59 -19.30 6.10
CA THR A 39 -0.68 -18.40 5.38
C THR A 39 -0.61 -18.78 3.91
N TRP A 40 -0.26 -17.82 3.06
CA TRP A 40 -0.09 -18.05 1.63
C TRP A 40 1.34 -18.50 1.32
N ASP A 41 1.49 -19.68 0.75
CA ASP A 41 2.78 -20.15 0.24
C ASP A 41 2.99 -19.65 -1.19
N MET A 42 3.90 -18.68 -1.37
CA MET A 42 4.17 -18.07 -2.67
C MET A 42 4.81 -19.05 -3.67
N HIS A 43 5.52 -20.08 -3.19
CA HIS A 43 6.17 -21.05 -4.07
C HIS A 43 5.20 -22.13 -4.54
N ALA A 44 4.36 -22.61 -3.64
CA ALA A 44 3.34 -23.61 -3.97
C ALA A 44 2.07 -23.00 -4.57
N GLY A 45 1.84 -21.69 -4.39
CA GLY A 45 0.64 -21.00 -4.86
C GLY A 45 -0.64 -21.44 -4.11
N GLU A 46 -0.52 -21.85 -2.85
CA GLU A 46 -1.63 -22.38 -2.07
C GLU A 46 -1.63 -21.87 -0.62
N TRP A 47 -2.80 -22.00 0.04
CA TRP A 47 -2.94 -21.74 1.45
C TRP A 47 -2.50 -22.94 2.26
N LYS A 48 -1.53 -22.73 3.15
CA LYS A 48 -1.10 -23.75 4.12
C LYS A 48 -1.48 -23.36 5.54
N LYS A 49 -1.78 -24.36 6.34
CA LYS A 49 -2.04 -24.25 7.78
C LYS A 49 -0.72 -24.34 8.52
N VAL A 50 -0.40 -23.35 9.35
CA VAL A 50 0.82 -23.32 10.16
C VAL A 50 0.49 -23.12 11.62
N GLU A 51 1.35 -23.63 12.50
CA GLU A 51 1.32 -23.37 13.94
C GLU A 51 2.60 -22.61 14.29
N LYS A 52 2.46 -21.45 14.89
CA LYS A 52 3.57 -20.56 15.23
C LYS A 52 3.49 -20.11 16.70
N PRO A 53 4.65 -19.86 17.34
CA PRO A 53 4.67 -19.19 18.63
C PRO A 53 4.10 -17.78 18.49
N VAL A 54 3.33 -17.35 19.49
CA VAL A 54 2.73 -16.01 19.55
C VAL A 54 2.86 -15.45 20.96
N TYR A 55 2.61 -14.14 21.08
CA TYR A 55 2.48 -13.48 22.37
C TYR A 55 1.08 -12.92 22.52
N PHE A 56 0.38 -13.34 23.60
CA PHE A 56 -0.94 -12.86 23.92
C PHE A 56 -0.89 -11.76 24.97
N VAL A 57 -1.66 -10.69 24.73
CA VAL A 57 -1.95 -9.64 25.71
C VAL A 57 -3.45 -9.57 25.88
N ASN A 58 -3.94 -9.77 27.10
CA ASN A 58 -5.38 -9.78 27.43
C ASN A 58 -6.19 -10.71 26.51
N GLY A 59 -5.66 -11.90 26.21
CA GLY A 59 -6.31 -12.90 25.36
C GLY A 59 -6.31 -12.59 23.85
N LYS A 60 -5.66 -11.51 23.43
CA LYS A 60 -5.49 -11.14 22.02
C LYS A 60 -4.03 -11.28 21.61
N GLU A 61 -3.81 -11.81 20.42
CA GLU A 61 -2.47 -11.86 19.83
C GLU A 61 -1.92 -10.46 19.61
N LEU A 62 -0.68 -10.24 20.05
CA LEU A 62 0.07 -9.03 19.75
C LEU A 62 0.79 -9.20 18.40
N LEU A 63 0.52 -8.31 17.47
CA LEU A 63 1.23 -8.20 16.21
C LEU A 63 1.83 -6.79 16.10
N LEU A 64 3.15 -6.72 16.07
CA LEU A 64 3.88 -5.48 15.82
C LEU A 64 3.94 -5.21 14.31
N VAL A 65 3.81 -3.96 13.93
CA VAL A 65 3.94 -3.53 12.54
C VAL A 65 5.22 -2.71 12.40
N PRO A 66 6.11 -3.08 11.46
CA PRO A 66 7.31 -2.29 11.21
C PRO A 66 6.96 -0.84 10.84
N LYS A 67 7.47 0.13 11.59
CA LYS A 67 7.15 1.54 11.40
C LYS A 67 7.50 2.05 9.99
N ASN A 68 8.55 1.50 9.39
CA ASN A 68 9.00 1.88 8.05
C ASN A 68 8.04 1.50 6.92
N ILE A 69 7.08 0.60 7.14
CA ILE A 69 6.05 0.27 6.16
C ILE A 69 4.74 1.05 6.35
N VAL A 70 4.55 1.67 7.51
CA VAL A 70 3.37 2.50 7.78
C VAL A 70 3.51 3.83 7.03
N ARG A 71 2.50 4.20 6.26
CA ARG A 71 2.51 5.40 5.41
C ARG A 71 1.30 6.27 5.68
N LYS A 72 1.55 7.58 5.67
CA LYS A 72 0.50 8.60 5.79
C LYS A 72 -0.40 8.65 4.56
N ASN A 73 0.18 8.42 3.39
CA ASN A 73 -0.50 8.51 2.11
C ASN A 73 -0.60 7.15 1.43
N TYR A 74 -1.78 6.87 0.91
CA TYR A 74 -2.02 5.70 0.09
C TYR A 74 -1.73 6.04 -1.38
N LEU A 75 -0.71 5.38 -1.95
CA LEU A 75 -0.28 5.65 -3.34
C LEU A 75 -0.86 4.65 -4.35
N PHE A 76 -1.56 3.63 -3.89
CA PHE A 76 -2.24 2.67 -4.75
C PHE A 76 -3.68 3.15 -5.00
N GLY A 77 -3.92 3.74 -6.17
CA GLY A 77 -5.24 4.24 -6.54
C GLY A 77 -5.31 4.65 -8.01
N VAL A 78 -6.54 4.76 -8.53
CA VAL A 78 -6.77 5.06 -9.96
C VAL A 78 -6.14 6.38 -10.39
N SER A 79 -6.19 7.40 -9.54
CA SER A 79 -5.57 8.70 -9.83
C SER A 79 -4.04 8.60 -9.96
N GLN A 80 -3.40 7.80 -9.12
CA GLN A 80 -1.97 7.57 -9.18
C GLN A 80 -1.60 6.72 -10.40
N TYR A 81 -2.37 5.69 -10.70
CA TYR A 81 -2.20 4.87 -11.89
C TYR A 81 -2.34 5.71 -13.16
N PHE A 82 -3.40 6.53 -13.26
CA PHE A 82 -3.62 7.41 -14.40
C PHE A 82 -2.44 8.38 -14.61
N THR A 83 -2.02 9.09 -13.56
CA THR A 83 -1.00 10.14 -13.70
C THR A 83 0.42 9.63 -13.85
N ARG A 84 0.74 8.45 -13.28
CA ARG A 84 2.10 7.91 -13.25
C ARG A 84 2.40 6.89 -14.35
N ILE A 85 1.37 6.30 -14.94
CA ILE A 85 1.55 5.33 -16.01
C ILE A 85 0.86 5.80 -17.28
N ILE A 86 -0.47 5.93 -17.24
CA ILE A 86 -1.25 6.20 -18.45
C ILE A 86 -0.84 7.51 -19.09
N LEU A 87 -0.89 8.59 -18.31
CA LEU A 87 -0.58 9.92 -18.83
C LEU A 87 0.89 10.07 -19.20
N GLU A 88 1.80 9.38 -18.50
CA GLU A 88 3.22 9.35 -18.83
C GLU A 88 3.46 8.69 -20.18
N ARG A 89 2.92 7.51 -20.42
CA ARG A 89 3.00 6.81 -21.70
C ARG A 89 2.42 7.65 -22.84
N MET A 90 1.24 8.27 -22.64
CA MET A 90 0.63 9.15 -23.65
C MET A 90 1.51 10.35 -24.01
N ILE A 91 2.24 10.92 -23.04
CA ILE A 91 3.19 12.01 -23.27
C ILE A 91 4.43 11.50 -24.02
N ASP A 92 4.96 10.35 -23.64
CA ASP A 92 6.14 9.74 -24.26
C ASP A 92 5.87 9.32 -25.71
N GLU A 93 4.66 8.88 -26.02
CA GLU A 93 4.17 8.57 -27.37
C GLU A 93 3.93 9.82 -28.24
N GLY A 94 4.26 10.99 -27.74
CA GLY A 94 4.15 12.25 -28.46
C GLY A 94 2.83 12.99 -28.32
N GLY A 95 1.91 12.51 -27.45
CA GLY A 95 0.70 13.22 -27.06
C GLY A 95 1.00 14.43 -26.16
N TYR A 96 0.02 15.35 -26.08
CA TYR A 96 0.07 16.50 -25.15
C TYR A 96 1.34 17.37 -25.28
N ARG A 97 1.65 17.78 -26.48
CA ARG A 97 2.71 18.75 -26.75
C ARG A 97 2.12 20.13 -27.12
N ASP A 98 2.82 21.18 -26.71
CA ASP A 98 2.50 22.55 -27.11
C ASP A 98 2.98 22.83 -28.54
N ALA A 99 2.77 24.09 -29.02
CA ALA A 99 3.15 24.52 -30.35
C ALA A 99 4.68 24.44 -30.62
N ASP A 100 5.48 24.49 -29.56
CA ASP A 100 6.93 24.40 -29.61
C ASP A 100 7.45 22.95 -29.46
N GLY A 101 6.53 21.96 -29.39
CA GLY A 101 6.86 20.55 -29.25
C GLY A 101 7.23 20.12 -27.82
N LYS A 102 7.10 21.00 -26.84
CA LYS A 102 7.37 20.71 -25.43
C LYS A 102 6.17 20.00 -24.78
N ALA A 103 6.44 19.04 -23.90
CA ALA A 103 5.39 18.34 -23.16
C ALA A 103 4.60 19.31 -22.25
N ILE A 104 3.27 19.23 -22.33
CA ILE A 104 2.37 19.99 -21.47
C ILE A 104 2.42 19.40 -20.05
N PRO A 105 2.50 20.21 -18.98
CA PRO A 105 2.52 19.71 -17.60
C PRO A 105 1.30 18.82 -17.28
N LYS A 106 1.52 17.67 -16.66
CA LYS A 106 0.44 16.71 -16.30
C LYS A 106 -0.73 17.38 -15.57
N LYS A 107 -0.44 18.36 -14.69
CA LYS A 107 -1.45 19.11 -13.95
C LYS A 107 -2.40 19.93 -14.87
N GLU A 108 -1.89 20.44 -15.95
CA GLU A 108 -2.69 21.19 -16.94
C GLU A 108 -3.52 20.25 -17.80
N ILE A 109 -2.94 19.11 -18.21
CA ILE A 109 -3.65 18.10 -18.97
C ILE A 109 -4.87 17.60 -18.18
N VAL A 110 -4.69 17.24 -16.91
CA VAL A 110 -5.76 16.73 -16.03
C VAL A 110 -6.88 17.76 -15.80
N LYS A 111 -6.56 19.05 -15.85
CA LYS A 111 -7.53 20.15 -15.72
C LYS A 111 -8.26 20.49 -17.02
N SER A 112 -7.85 19.90 -18.13
CA SER A 112 -8.49 20.17 -19.43
C SER A 112 -9.94 19.70 -19.45
N LYS A 113 -10.77 20.32 -20.30
CA LYS A 113 -12.20 19.96 -20.49
C LYS A 113 -12.38 18.50 -20.96
N ARG A 114 -11.36 17.86 -21.50
CA ARG A 114 -11.40 16.45 -21.91
C ARG A 114 -11.62 15.53 -20.71
N TYR A 115 -11.05 15.89 -19.56
CA TYR A 115 -11.13 15.12 -18.33
C TYR A 115 -12.11 15.76 -17.35
N SER A 116 -13.40 15.66 -17.64
CA SER A 116 -14.47 16.22 -16.84
C SER A 116 -15.47 15.13 -16.45
N GLY A 117 -16.15 15.32 -15.33
CA GLY A 117 -17.11 14.36 -14.77
C GLY A 117 -16.59 13.74 -13.46
N GLU A 118 -17.51 13.20 -12.67
CA GLU A 118 -17.20 12.72 -11.32
C GLU A 118 -16.26 11.52 -11.30
N HIS A 119 -16.36 10.63 -12.31
CA HIS A 119 -15.64 9.37 -12.35
C HIS A 119 -14.70 9.22 -13.57
N TRP A 120 -14.39 10.30 -14.26
CA TRP A 120 -13.64 10.29 -15.51
C TRP A 120 -12.31 9.49 -15.44
N GLN A 121 -11.63 9.50 -14.26
CA GLN A 121 -10.36 8.78 -14.08
C GLN A 121 -10.54 7.26 -14.17
N TYR A 122 -11.67 6.74 -13.67
CA TYR A 122 -11.98 5.32 -13.76
C TYR A 122 -12.27 4.92 -15.20
N ASP A 123 -13.08 5.71 -15.91
CA ASP A 123 -13.44 5.44 -17.30
C ASP A 123 -12.22 5.43 -18.21
N GLU A 124 -11.36 6.44 -18.08
CA GLU A 124 -10.11 6.54 -18.85
C GLU A 124 -9.12 5.41 -18.47
N ALA A 125 -9.00 5.08 -17.19
CA ALA A 125 -8.12 4.00 -16.74
C ALA A 125 -8.60 2.63 -17.25
N ILE A 126 -9.88 2.34 -17.18
CA ILE A 126 -10.46 1.09 -17.69
C ILE A 126 -10.22 0.99 -19.19
N LYS A 127 -10.59 2.02 -19.94
CA LYS A 127 -10.42 2.05 -21.39
C LYS A 127 -8.98 1.82 -21.80
N TYR A 128 -8.05 2.56 -21.21
CA TYR A 128 -6.63 2.43 -21.52
C TYR A 128 -6.08 1.06 -21.18
N THR A 129 -6.47 0.50 -20.02
CA THR A 129 -5.98 -0.80 -19.56
C THR A 129 -6.47 -1.96 -20.42
N VAL A 130 -7.70 -1.87 -20.97
CA VAL A 130 -8.22 -2.87 -21.91
C VAL A 130 -7.39 -2.91 -23.20
N GLU A 131 -6.96 -1.75 -23.68
CA GLU A 131 -6.13 -1.63 -24.88
C GLU A 131 -4.64 -1.92 -24.59
N ASN A 132 -4.18 -1.73 -23.36
CA ASN A 132 -2.78 -1.82 -22.91
C ASN A 132 -2.67 -2.68 -21.64
N ASN A 133 -2.81 -3.99 -21.77
CA ASN A 133 -2.86 -4.93 -20.64
C ASN A 133 -1.61 -4.91 -19.73
N ASP A 134 -0.45 -4.50 -20.26
CA ASP A 134 0.81 -4.42 -19.53
C ASP A 134 0.92 -3.17 -18.63
N ALA A 135 0.07 -2.16 -18.84
CA ALA A 135 0.15 -0.89 -18.13
C ALA A 135 -0.11 -1.05 -16.61
N LEU A 136 -1.10 -1.88 -16.23
CA LEU A 136 -1.39 -2.14 -14.82
C LEU A 136 -0.26 -2.96 -14.17
N TYR A 137 0.33 -3.91 -14.91
CA TYR A 137 1.48 -4.66 -14.43
C TYR A 137 2.70 -3.76 -14.22
N GLU A 138 2.95 -2.83 -15.13
CA GLU A 138 4.00 -1.80 -14.96
C GLU A 138 3.78 -0.98 -13.70
N TYR A 139 2.53 -0.55 -13.44
CA TYR A 139 2.19 0.19 -12.23
C TYR A 139 2.53 -0.57 -10.96
N HIS A 140 2.10 -1.84 -10.88
CA HIS A 140 2.40 -2.70 -9.72
C HIS A 140 3.91 -2.87 -9.51
N ARG A 141 4.67 -3.07 -10.59
CA ARG A 141 6.13 -3.21 -10.53
C ARG A 141 6.83 -1.94 -10.05
N LYS A 142 6.35 -0.75 -10.47
CA LYS A 142 6.91 0.54 -10.10
C LYS A 142 6.45 1.03 -8.72
N LEU A 143 5.38 0.47 -8.17
CA LEU A 143 4.77 0.93 -6.92
C LEU A 143 5.73 0.96 -5.71
N PRO A 144 6.60 -0.03 -5.46
CA PRO A 144 7.58 0.04 -4.37
C PRO A 144 8.51 1.27 -4.50
N GLY A 145 8.99 1.56 -5.71
CA GLY A 145 9.82 2.76 -5.97
C GLY A 145 9.05 4.05 -5.66
N PHE A 146 7.81 4.16 -6.08
CA PHE A 146 6.97 5.31 -5.77
C PHE A 146 6.79 5.54 -4.27
N TYR A 147 6.65 4.46 -3.49
CA TYR A 147 6.58 4.56 -2.03
C TYR A 147 7.91 4.98 -1.40
N MET A 148 9.04 4.57 -1.96
CA MET A 148 10.36 5.00 -1.48
C MET A 148 10.61 6.49 -1.75
N GLU A 149 10.20 7.00 -2.92
CA GLU A 149 10.45 8.38 -3.35
C GLU A 149 9.43 9.37 -2.76
N HIS A 150 8.16 8.97 -2.65
CA HIS A 150 7.06 9.89 -2.37
C HIS A 150 6.23 9.51 -1.14
N GLY A 151 6.38 8.29 -0.65
CA GLY A 151 5.67 7.80 0.52
C GLY A 151 6.20 8.45 1.79
N LYS A 152 5.41 9.32 2.41
CA LYS A 152 5.75 9.90 3.71
C LYS A 152 5.52 8.87 4.81
N SER A 153 6.56 8.57 5.57
CA SER A 153 6.42 7.79 6.80
C SER A 153 5.55 8.55 7.80
N MET A 154 4.80 7.83 8.60
CA MET A 154 4.08 8.42 9.73
C MET A 154 5.06 8.74 10.85
N THR A 155 4.90 9.90 11.47
CA THR A 155 5.58 10.22 12.73
C THR A 155 4.90 9.51 13.89
N ASP A 156 5.51 9.50 15.08
CA ASP A 156 4.89 8.91 16.27
C ASP A 156 3.58 9.65 16.60
N GLU A 157 3.58 10.98 16.45
CA GLU A 157 2.42 11.82 16.65
C GLU A 157 1.28 11.51 15.65
N ASP A 158 1.62 11.25 14.37
CA ASP A 158 0.63 10.83 13.37
C ASP A 158 0.01 9.46 13.75
N ILE A 159 0.83 8.52 14.24
CA ILE A 159 0.39 7.18 14.66
C ILE A 159 -0.50 7.30 15.90
N ASP A 160 -0.08 8.06 16.92
CA ASP A 160 -0.85 8.31 18.14
C ASP A 160 -2.20 8.96 17.81
N PHE A 161 -2.23 9.92 16.88
CA PHE A 161 -3.47 10.54 16.44
C PHE A 161 -4.43 9.54 15.79
N VAL A 162 -3.92 8.63 14.96
CA VAL A 162 -4.75 7.60 14.31
C VAL A 162 -5.29 6.57 15.32
N ILE A 163 -4.49 6.20 16.32
CA ILE A 163 -4.85 5.17 17.31
C ILE A 163 -5.78 5.73 18.39
N TYR A 164 -5.46 6.90 18.92
CA TYR A 164 -6.10 7.45 20.11
C TYR A 164 -7.03 8.64 19.84
N GLY A 165 -7.01 9.19 18.61
CA GLY A 165 -7.75 10.42 18.25
C GLY A 165 -7.14 11.70 18.81
N TYR A 166 -5.98 11.64 19.47
CA TYR A 166 -5.24 12.79 19.99
C TYR A 166 -3.74 12.48 20.07
N VAL A 167 -2.93 13.53 20.09
CA VAL A 167 -1.48 13.40 20.26
C VAL A 167 -1.19 13.21 21.75
N VAL A 168 -0.54 12.11 22.12
CA VAL A 168 -0.07 11.90 23.49
C VAL A 168 1.05 12.91 23.78
N ALA A 169 0.82 13.82 24.71
CA ALA A 169 1.86 14.75 25.14
C ALA A 169 3.04 13.95 25.70
N LYS A 170 4.22 14.09 25.09
CA LYS A 170 5.43 13.49 25.63
C LYS A 170 5.65 14.08 27.03
N SER A 171 5.53 13.26 28.06
CA SER A 171 5.99 13.63 29.39
C SER A 171 7.49 13.90 29.32
N ALA A 172 7.87 15.15 29.61
CA ALA A 172 9.26 15.62 29.64
C ALA A 172 10.04 14.91 30.74
#